data_65e074adc9152e6e7fb3497d38534462
#
_entry.id   65e074adc9152e6e7fb3497d38534462
#
_cell.length_a   1.000
_cell.length_b   1.000
_cell.length_c   1.000
_cell.angle_alpha   90.00
_cell.angle_beta   90.00
_cell.angle_gamma   90.00
#
_symmetry.space_group_name_H-M   'P 1'
#
loop_
_entity.id
_entity.type
_entity.pdbx_description
1 polymer ?
#
loop_
_entity_poly.entity_id
_entity_poly.type
_entity_poly.pdbx_seq_one_letter_code
_entity_poly.pdbx_strand_id
1 'polypeptide(L)'
;MLAEITNNLPKLVADNIAACNAHDLDAWMATFAPDALVNDVRREFIGAAAIRAFAEKELFGVNLTMEVRRAWNRNGDITVHAKVDGTYDKTGLPDPLVLSFYYSVRDEAITQLIVISNKTEV
;
A
#
# COMPACT_ATOMS: atom_id res chain seq x y z
N MET A 1 16.25 0.04 14.69
CA MET A 1 15.38 -0.56 15.71
C MET A 1 13.96 -0.70 15.20
N LEU A 2 13.30 -1.80 15.52
CA LEU A 2 11.92 -2.04 15.10
C LEU A 2 10.97 -1.58 16.20
N ALA A 3 10.04 -0.71 15.86
CA ALA A 3 9.03 -0.21 16.81
C ALA A 3 7.64 -0.44 16.22
N GLU A 4 6.75 -1.02 17.00
CA GLU A 4 5.37 -1.21 16.55
C GLU A 4 4.60 0.11 16.64
N ILE A 5 3.93 0.47 15.55
CA ILE A 5 3.21 1.74 15.44
C ILE A 5 1.79 1.54 14.89
N THR A 6 1.18 0.39 15.18
CA THR A 6 -0.12 0.00 14.61
C THR A 6 -1.18 1.11 14.75
N ASN A 7 -1.21 1.76 15.91
CA ASN A 7 -2.19 2.81 16.17
C ASN A 7 -1.59 4.22 16.05
N ASN A 8 -0.43 4.34 15.43
CA ASN A 8 0.27 5.62 15.34
C ASN A 8 1.06 5.71 14.04
N LEU A 9 0.38 5.55 12.91
CA LEU A 9 1.02 5.61 11.59
C LEU A 9 1.52 7.02 11.30
N PRO A 10 2.66 7.17 10.62
CA PRO A 10 3.06 8.47 10.11
C PRO A 10 1.96 9.04 9.23
N LYS A 11 1.78 10.36 9.26
CA LYS A 11 0.68 11.02 8.55
C LYS A 11 0.66 10.66 7.08
N LEU A 12 1.81 10.64 6.42
CA LEU A 12 1.89 10.35 5.00
C LEU A 12 1.34 8.97 4.66
N VAL A 13 1.72 7.96 5.44
CA VAL A 13 1.24 6.59 5.24
C VAL A 13 -0.24 6.49 5.56
N ALA A 14 -0.68 7.14 6.64
CA ALA A 14 -2.09 7.18 7.00
C ALA A 14 -2.91 7.84 5.90
N ASP A 15 -2.42 8.93 5.32
CA ASP A 15 -3.10 9.62 4.23
C ASP A 15 -3.20 8.74 2.98
N ASN A 16 -2.15 7.99 2.67
CA ASN A 16 -2.15 7.07 1.54
C ASN A 16 -3.24 6.01 1.71
N ILE A 17 -3.30 5.40 2.89
CA ILE A 17 -4.29 4.37 3.18
C ILE A 17 -5.71 4.96 3.19
N ALA A 18 -5.88 6.13 3.78
CA ALA A 18 -7.18 6.79 3.83
C ALA A 18 -7.68 7.14 2.42
N ALA A 19 -6.79 7.59 1.54
CA ALA A 19 -7.16 7.90 0.15
C ALA A 19 -7.58 6.64 -0.59
N CYS A 20 -6.88 5.53 -0.36
CA CYS A 20 -7.27 4.25 -0.94
C CYS A 20 -8.69 3.88 -0.47
N ASN A 21 -8.94 3.95 0.82
CA ASN A 21 -10.24 3.57 1.38
C ASN A 21 -11.36 4.50 0.97
N ALA A 22 -11.04 5.77 0.68
CA ALA A 22 -12.03 6.74 0.20
C ALA A 22 -12.21 6.67 -1.32
N HIS A 23 -11.44 5.83 -2.00
CA HIS A 23 -11.44 5.68 -3.46
C HIS A 23 -11.10 7.02 -4.13
N ASP A 24 -10.13 7.73 -3.57
CA ASP A 24 -9.68 9.04 -4.06
C ASP A 24 -8.31 8.87 -4.71
N LEU A 25 -8.30 8.61 -6.02
CA LEU A 25 -7.07 8.35 -6.75
C LEU A 25 -6.11 9.55 -6.70
N ASP A 26 -6.64 10.77 -6.88
CA ASP A 26 -5.77 11.94 -6.90
C ASP A 26 -5.10 12.17 -5.55
N ALA A 27 -5.83 12.00 -4.45
CA ALA A 27 -5.26 12.11 -3.11
C ALA A 27 -4.21 11.02 -2.88
N TRP A 28 -4.48 9.80 -3.36
CA TRP A 28 -3.54 8.69 -3.24
C TRP A 28 -2.26 9.00 -4.00
N MET A 29 -2.39 9.46 -5.26
CA MET A 29 -1.23 9.81 -6.08
C MET A 29 -0.41 10.95 -5.46
N ALA A 30 -1.08 11.87 -4.78
CA ALA A 30 -0.40 13.01 -4.17
C ALA A 30 0.57 12.61 -3.05
N THR A 31 0.47 11.38 -2.53
CA THR A 31 1.39 10.91 -1.49
C THR A 31 2.72 10.43 -2.04
N PHE A 32 2.83 10.26 -3.36
CA PHE A 32 4.04 9.69 -3.99
C PHE A 32 4.96 10.75 -4.56
N ALA A 33 6.26 10.46 -4.51
CA ALA A 33 7.26 11.24 -5.24
C ALA A 33 7.03 11.05 -6.75
N PRO A 34 7.41 12.03 -7.58
CA PRO A 34 7.19 11.93 -9.04
C PRO A 34 7.88 10.74 -9.69
N ASP A 35 9.00 10.31 -9.14
CA ASP A 35 9.79 9.21 -9.67
C ASP A 35 9.68 7.96 -8.80
N ALA A 36 8.60 7.83 -8.03
CA ALA A 36 8.40 6.70 -7.14
C ALA A 36 8.34 5.38 -7.89
N LEU A 37 8.58 4.30 -7.15
CA LEU A 37 8.44 2.94 -7.64
C LEU A 37 7.36 2.22 -6.82
N VAL A 38 6.44 1.56 -7.51
CA VAL A 38 5.50 0.64 -6.87
C VAL A 38 5.77 -0.74 -7.42
N ASN A 39 5.95 -1.71 -6.53
CA ASN A 39 6.09 -3.12 -6.89
C ASN A 39 4.92 -3.88 -6.28
N ASP A 40 4.05 -4.38 -7.14
CA ASP A 40 2.88 -5.14 -6.70
C ASP A 40 3.09 -6.60 -7.07
N VAL A 41 3.52 -7.38 -6.07
CA VAL A 41 3.78 -8.82 -6.22
C VAL A 41 4.63 -9.08 -7.48
N ARG A 42 5.85 -8.52 -7.48
CA ARG A 42 6.87 -8.66 -8.52
C ARG A 42 6.63 -7.87 -9.81
N ARG A 43 5.58 -7.06 -9.89
CA ARG A 43 5.36 -6.21 -11.05
C ARG A 43 5.76 -4.78 -10.70
N GLU A 44 6.66 -4.20 -11.47
CA GLU A 44 7.18 -2.88 -11.18
C GLU A 44 6.54 -1.81 -12.03
N PHE A 45 6.17 -0.71 -11.39
CA PHE A 45 5.63 0.48 -12.04
C PHE A 45 6.45 1.66 -11.57
N ILE A 46 7.12 2.35 -12.48
CA ILE A 46 8.04 3.43 -12.16
C ILE A 46 7.51 4.73 -12.72
N GLY A 47 7.41 5.74 -11.83
CA GLY A 47 6.98 7.07 -12.21
C GLY A 47 5.47 7.26 -12.12
N ALA A 48 5.05 8.51 -12.05
CA ALA A 48 3.65 8.85 -11.77
C ALA A 48 2.68 8.28 -12.81
N ALA A 49 3.02 8.35 -14.09
CA ALA A 49 2.09 7.89 -15.13
C ALA A 49 1.84 6.38 -15.04
N ALA A 50 2.91 5.59 -14.84
CA ALA A 50 2.78 4.14 -14.75
C ALA A 50 2.05 3.74 -13.48
N ILE A 51 2.34 4.40 -12.36
CA ILE A 51 1.69 4.11 -11.08
C ILE A 51 0.21 4.46 -11.16
N ARG A 52 -0.15 5.59 -11.76
CA ARG A 52 -1.55 5.98 -11.91
C ARG A 52 -2.31 4.97 -12.76
N ALA A 53 -1.74 4.55 -13.88
CA ALA A 53 -2.41 3.59 -14.76
C ALA A 53 -2.65 2.26 -14.05
N PHE A 54 -1.66 1.77 -13.30
CA PHE A 54 -1.81 0.57 -12.49
C PHE A 54 -2.91 0.75 -11.45
N ALA A 55 -2.89 1.86 -10.73
CA ALA A 55 -3.83 2.09 -9.63
C ALA A 55 -5.27 2.23 -10.14
N GLU A 56 -5.47 2.96 -11.25
CA GLU A 56 -6.80 3.10 -11.82
C GLU A 56 -7.45 1.76 -12.11
N LYS A 57 -6.66 0.82 -12.62
CA LYS A 57 -7.19 -0.48 -13.00
C LYS A 57 -7.26 -1.45 -11.83
N GLU A 58 -6.20 -1.53 -11.04
CA GLU A 58 -6.05 -2.66 -10.12
C GLU A 58 -6.26 -2.32 -8.65
N LEU A 59 -6.38 -1.05 -8.30
CA LEU A 59 -6.73 -0.64 -6.96
C LEU A 59 -8.10 0.03 -6.96
N PHE A 60 -8.20 1.14 -7.64
CA PHE A 60 -9.45 1.91 -7.66
C PHE A 60 -10.51 1.27 -8.54
N GLY A 61 -10.09 0.61 -9.62
CA GLY A 61 -11.00 -0.11 -10.49
C GLY A 61 -11.68 -1.30 -9.83
N VAL A 62 -11.10 -1.82 -8.75
CA VAL A 62 -11.68 -2.94 -7.98
C VAL A 62 -12.13 -2.50 -6.59
N ASN A 63 -12.22 -1.19 -6.36
CA ASN A 63 -12.70 -0.63 -5.07
C ASN A 63 -11.93 -1.20 -3.89
N LEU A 64 -10.59 -1.25 -4.00
CA LEU A 64 -9.76 -1.84 -2.97
C LEU A 64 -9.86 -1.06 -1.67
N THR A 65 -9.95 -1.78 -0.56
CA THR A 65 -9.89 -1.22 0.78
C THR A 65 -8.80 -1.90 1.58
N MET A 66 -8.28 -1.18 2.57
CA MET A 66 -7.24 -1.69 3.45
C MET A 66 -7.66 -1.49 4.90
N GLU A 67 -7.56 -2.56 5.68
CA GLU A 67 -7.77 -2.50 7.12
C GLU A 67 -6.46 -2.85 7.79
N VAL A 68 -5.82 -1.88 8.43
CA VAL A 68 -4.52 -2.10 9.07
C VAL A 68 -4.67 -3.07 10.23
N ARG A 69 -3.87 -4.13 10.20
CA ARG A 69 -3.80 -5.10 11.27
C ARG A 69 -2.65 -4.81 12.21
N ARG A 70 -1.46 -4.60 11.65
CA ARG A 70 -0.25 -4.24 12.41
C ARG A 70 0.65 -3.39 11.54
N ALA A 71 1.47 -2.57 12.19
CA ALA A 71 2.44 -1.74 11.48
C ALA A 71 3.68 -1.53 12.34
N TRP A 72 4.83 -1.38 11.66
CA TRP A 72 6.12 -1.20 12.31
C TRP A 72 6.92 -0.11 11.62
N ASN A 73 7.76 0.56 12.40
CA ASN A 73 8.77 1.48 11.88
C ASN A 73 10.14 0.84 12.08
N ARG A 74 10.85 0.67 10.98
CA ARG A 74 12.21 0.16 11.00
C ARG A 74 13.12 1.23 10.45
N ASN A 75 13.65 2.07 11.35
CA ASN A 75 14.60 3.14 10.98
C ASN A 75 14.06 4.06 9.87
N GLY A 76 12.77 4.37 9.93
CA GLY A 76 12.13 5.26 8.97
C GLY A 76 11.35 4.56 7.86
N ASP A 77 11.63 3.29 7.59
CA ASP A 77 10.83 2.51 6.64
C ASP A 77 9.64 1.91 7.38
N ILE A 78 8.47 2.01 6.77
CA ILE A 78 7.21 1.62 7.41
C ILE A 78 6.71 0.33 6.79
N THR A 79 6.42 -0.66 7.62
CA THR A 79 5.79 -1.90 7.20
C THR A 79 4.36 -1.94 7.73
N VAL A 80 3.40 -2.21 6.85
CA VAL A 80 1.99 -2.32 7.22
C VAL A 80 1.48 -3.68 6.78
N HIS A 81 0.91 -4.44 7.71
CA HIS A 81 0.13 -5.62 7.38
C HIS A 81 -1.33 -5.20 7.39
N ALA A 82 -2.01 -5.37 6.26
CA ALA A 82 -3.40 -4.96 6.12
C ALA A 82 -4.22 -6.04 5.47
N LYS A 83 -5.44 -6.21 5.99
CA LYS A 83 -6.45 -7.01 5.31
C LYS A 83 -6.97 -6.17 4.16
N VAL A 84 -6.99 -6.74 2.95
CA VAL A 84 -7.54 -6.06 1.78
C VAL A 84 -8.84 -6.71 1.35
N ASP A 85 -9.72 -5.91 0.75
CA ASP A 85 -10.96 -6.38 0.17
C ASP A 85 -11.24 -5.54 -1.07
N GLY A 86 -12.25 -5.92 -1.82
CA GLY A 86 -12.61 -5.22 -3.05
C GLY A 86 -13.49 -6.09 -3.92
N THR A 87 -13.68 -5.67 -5.17
CA THR A 87 -14.53 -6.38 -6.11
C THR A 87 -13.73 -7.24 -7.11
N TYR A 88 -12.46 -7.50 -6.81
CA TYR A 88 -11.62 -8.37 -7.62
C TYR A 88 -12.04 -9.83 -7.49
N ASP A 89 -11.55 -10.66 -8.42
CA ASP A 89 -11.81 -12.11 -8.39
C ASP A 89 -11.06 -12.73 -7.21
N LYS A 90 -11.80 -13.34 -6.31
CA LYS A 90 -11.25 -13.91 -5.08
C LYS A 90 -10.98 -15.41 -5.16
N THR A 91 -11.18 -15.99 -6.33
CA THR A 91 -10.95 -17.43 -6.52
C THR A 91 -9.49 -17.78 -6.22
N GLY A 92 -9.30 -18.76 -5.34
CA GLY A 92 -7.95 -19.23 -4.99
C GLY A 92 -7.20 -18.36 -4.03
N LEU A 93 -7.80 -17.26 -3.55
CA LEU A 93 -7.14 -16.37 -2.60
C LEU A 93 -7.50 -16.73 -1.16
N PRO A 94 -6.60 -16.48 -0.21
CA PRO A 94 -6.93 -16.67 1.21
C PRO A 94 -8.08 -15.76 1.64
N ASP A 95 -8.79 -16.17 2.67
CA ASP A 95 -9.83 -15.36 3.29
C ASP A 95 -9.64 -15.40 4.80
N PRO A 96 -9.23 -14.31 5.45
CA PRO A 96 -8.98 -12.98 4.88
C PRO A 96 -7.68 -12.91 4.08
N LEU A 97 -7.64 -12.02 3.12
CA LEU A 97 -6.41 -11.74 2.36
C LEU A 97 -5.65 -10.63 3.07
N VAL A 98 -4.48 -10.97 3.61
CA VAL A 98 -3.62 -10.02 4.31
C VAL A 98 -2.35 -9.84 3.49
N LEU A 99 -2.03 -8.60 3.17
CA LEU A 99 -0.83 -8.27 2.40
C LEU A 99 0.12 -7.46 3.26
N SER A 100 1.41 -7.52 2.92
CA SER A 100 2.43 -6.67 3.52
C SER A 100 2.74 -5.53 2.58
N PHE A 101 2.69 -4.32 3.12
CA PHE A 101 2.98 -3.09 2.39
C PHE A 101 4.23 -2.47 2.99
N TYR A 102 5.28 -2.32 2.19
CA TYR A 102 6.55 -1.74 2.64
C TYR A 102 6.69 -0.36 2.01
N TYR A 103 6.64 0.67 2.85
CA TYR A 103 6.72 2.07 2.42
C TYR A 103 8.08 2.64 2.74
N SER A 104 8.75 3.19 1.75
CA SER A 104 9.95 4.01 1.95
C SER A 104 9.56 5.46 1.71
N VAL A 105 9.91 6.32 2.66
CA VAL A 105 9.51 7.73 2.65
C VAL A 105 10.76 8.60 2.68
N ARG A 106 10.77 9.65 1.87
CA ARG A 106 11.85 10.65 1.85
C ARG A 106 11.26 12.00 1.46
N ASP A 107 11.65 13.05 2.18
CA ASP A 107 11.20 14.41 1.88
C ASP A 107 9.68 14.51 1.80
N GLU A 108 9.00 13.87 2.75
CA GLU A 108 7.55 13.91 2.89
C GLU A 108 6.81 13.33 1.67
N ALA A 109 7.44 12.39 0.99
CA ALA A 109 6.79 11.68 -0.13
C ALA A 109 7.17 10.21 -0.08
N ILE A 110 6.26 9.35 -0.56
CA ILE A 110 6.55 7.92 -0.70
C ILE A 110 7.41 7.75 -1.94
N THR A 111 8.62 7.23 -1.75
CA THR A 111 9.54 6.97 -2.86
C THR A 111 9.41 5.55 -3.37
N GLN A 112 8.92 4.64 -2.52
CA GLN A 112 8.81 3.24 -2.92
C GLN A 112 7.72 2.57 -2.09
N LEU A 113 6.88 1.80 -2.76
CA LEU A 113 5.88 0.96 -2.11
C LEU A 113 6.00 -0.43 -2.70
N ILE A 114 6.28 -1.41 -1.83
CA ILE A 114 6.38 -2.80 -2.24
C ILE A 114 5.27 -3.58 -1.55
N VAL A 115 4.47 -4.30 -2.34
CA VAL A 115 3.36 -5.09 -1.83
C VAL A 115 3.68 -6.56 -2.02
N ILE A 116 3.58 -7.33 -0.94
CA ILE A 116 3.90 -8.75 -0.94
C ILE A 116 2.74 -9.52 -0.34
N SER A 117 2.44 -10.66 -0.94
CA SER A 117 1.43 -11.56 -0.40
C SER A 117 1.97 -12.30 0.82
N ASN A 118 1.18 -12.37 1.88
CA ASN A 118 1.52 -13.06 3.12
C ASN A 118 1.00 -14.49 3.14
N LYS A 119 1.06 -15.19 2.04
CA LYS A 119 0.47 -16.52 1.97
C LYS A 119 1.24 -17.57 2.76
N THR A 120 2.33 -17.19 3.36
CA THR A 120 3.20 -18.13 4.08
C THR A 120 2.91 -18.17 5.57
N GLU A 121 1.81 -17.65 5.97
CA GLU A 121 1.47 -17.58 7.39
C GLU A 121 1.06 -18.91 7.95
N VAL A 122 1.43 -19.94 7.43
CA VAL A 122 1.07 -21.27 7.93
C VAL A 122 1.89 -21.68 9.12
#